data_e5c903e879c819abff8d0d466fba1ff1
#
_entry.id   e5c903e879c819abff8d0d466fba1ff1
#
_cell.length_a   1.000
_cell.length_b   1.000
_cell.length_c   1.000
_cell.angle_alpha   90.00
_cell.angle_beta   90.00
_cell.angle_gamma   90.00
#
_symmetry.space_group_name_H-M   'P 1'
#
loop_
_entity.id
_entity.type
_entity.pdbx_description
1 polymer ?
#
loop_
_entity_poly.entity_id
_entity_poly.type
_entity_poly.pdbx_seq_one_letter_code
_entity_poly.pdbx_strand_id
1 'polypeptide(L)'
;ITMKGMEDTDEVYSIEFNQTDYAYRQALLEEHIGSSGWANLCLVSSENSLDGEEVLISSCITDEGEILPNEFVFKLFEVDGKELNKISCSPSLSITLNAIFNERLEEYKQELELRTAKQLEYEIEKYESWESDQLQPLEKAIIELNKEKETIHRLWRKEANYKVKAELLLKEKEIKVKIAKKNQELDAIRDEYELKVDQMAERLNNAIANSITHRNVMTFRWTLI
;
A
#
# COMPACT_ATOMS: atom_id res chain seq x y z
N ILE A 1 -2.02 -28.73 -10.97
CA ILE A 1 -2.52 -28.29 -12.30
C ILE A 1 -1.56 -27.21 -12.79
N THR A 2 -0.79 -27.50 -13.84
CA THR A 2 0.16 -26.53 -14.42
C THR A 2 -0.63 -25.60 -15.31
N MET A 3 -0.77 -24.31 -14.96
CA MET A 3 -1.42 -23.31 -15.80
C MET A 3 -0.58 -23.08 -17.06
N LYS A 4 -0.92 -23.75 -18.14
CA LYS A 4 -0.45 -23.43 -19.49
C LYS A 4 -1.45 -22.45 -20.09
N GLY A 5 -0.95 -21.29 -20.53
CA GLY A 5 -1.64 -20.17 -21.17
C GLY A 5 -3.05 -20.48 -21.66
N MET A 6 -4.06 -20.05 -20.88
CA MET A 6 -5.45 -20.09 -21.32
C MET A 6 -5.70 -18.85 -22.16
N GLU A 7 -5.89 -19.05 -23.47
CA GLU A 7 -6.57 -18.08 -24.33
C GLU A 7 -8.01 -17.94 -23.84
N ASP A 8 -8.55 -16.74 -23.99
CA ASP A 8 -9.91 -16.31 -23.65
C ASP A 8 -10.94 -17.18 -24.37
N THR A 9 -11.24 -18.36 -23.81
CA THR A 9 -12.28 -19.25 -24.33
C THR A 9 -13.44 -19.22 -23.34
N ASP A 10 -14.66 -18.93 -23.85
CA ASP A 10 -15.96 -19.04 -23.15
C ASP A 10 -16.28 -20.48 -22.66
N GLU A 11 -15.27 -21.34 -22.59
CA GLU A 11 -15.40 -22.73 -22.20
C GLU A 11 -15.44 -22.86 -20.68
N VAL A 12 -16.58 -23.26 -20.17
CA VAL A 12 -16.81 -23.50 -18.74
C VAL A 12 -16.72 -25.00 -18.47
N TYR A 13 -15.94 -25.34 -17.46
CA TYR A 13 -15.72 -26.72 -17.06
C TYR A 13 -16.53 -27.08 -15.81
N SER A 14 -17.01 -28.35 -15.74
CA SER A 14 -17.51 -28.93 -14.51
C SER A 14 -16.39 -29.71 -13.83
N ILE A 15 -16.15 -29.40 -12.56
CA ILE A 15 -15.07 -30.00 -11.77
C ILE A 15 -15.69 -30.63 -10.52
N GLU A 16 -15.36 -31.88 -10.29
CA GLU A 16 -15.74 -32.64 -9.08
C GLU A 16 -14.53 -32.61 -8.13
N PHE A 17 -14.75 -32.11 -6.92
CA PHE A 17 -13.75 -32.03 -5.87
C PHE A 17 -14.03 -33.10 -4.83
N ASN A 18 -12.99 -33.86 -4.43
CA ASN A 18 -13.12 -34.95 -3.45
C ASN A 18 -12.37 -34.60 -2.17
N GLN A 19 -13.13 -34.34 -1.09
CA GLN A 19 -12.54 -34.06 0.22
C GLN A 19 -12.28 -35.36 1.03
N THR A 20 -12.90 -36.49 0.69
CA THR A 20 -12.79 -37.71 1.50
C THR A 20 -11.40 -38.32 1.51
N ASP A 21 -10.59 -38.06 0.48
CA ASP A 21 -9.23 -38.56 0.35
C ASP A 21 -8.16 -37.63 0.96
N TYR A 22 -8.57 -36.47 1.52
CA TYR A 22 -7.63 -35.47 2.05
C TYR A 22 -7.36 -35.74 3.53
N ALA A 23 -6.04 -35.75 3.91
CA ALA A 23 -5.60 -36.04 5.27
C ALA A 23 -5.99 -34.95 6.30
N TYR A 24 -6.34 -33.74 5.83
CA TYR A 24 -6.76 -32.60 6.64
C TYR A 24 -8.15 -32.14 6.20
N ARG A 25 -9.16 -32.45 7.02
CA ARG A 25 -10.51 -31.94 6.81
C ARG A 25 -10.54 -30.44 6.97
N GLN A 26 -11.13 -29.77 5.98
CA GLN A 26 -11.31 -28.32 5.99
C GLN A 26 -12.74 -28.01 6.41
N ALA A 27 -12.93 -27.42 7.60
CA ALA A 27 -14.24 -27.14 8.17
C ALA A 27 -15.17 -26.39 7.20
N LEU A 28 -14.63 -25.45 6.43
CA LEU A 28 -15.40 -24.67 5.45
C LEU A 28 -15.96 -25.52 4.31
N LEU A 29 -15.29 -26.59 3.91
CA LEU A 29 -15.76 -27.50 2.87
C LEU A 29 -16.68 -28.57 3.44
N GLU A 30 -16.50 -29.00 4.71
CA GLU A 30 -17.32 -30.05 5.33
C GLU A 30 -18.81 -29.73 5.35
N GLU A 31 -19.18 -28.46 5.55
CA GLU A 31 -20.56 -27.99 5.58
C GLU A 31 -21.23 -28.07 4.21
N HIS A 32 -20.46 -28.18 3.12
CA HIS A 32 -20.93 -28.18 1.74
C HIS A 32 -20.70 -29.51 1.00
N ILE A 33 -20.30 -30.57 1.70
CA ILE A 33 -20.18 -31.90 1.11
C ILE A 33 -21.56 -32.33 0.57
N GLY A 34 -21.59 -32.79 -0.67
CA GLY A 34 -22.83 -33.15 -1.39
C GLY A 34 -23.50 -31.97 -2.08
N SER A 35 -22.96 -30.78 -1.96
CA SER A 35 -23.44 -29.57 -2.64
C SER A 35 -22.76 -29.38 -3.99
N SER A 36 -23.40 -28.58 -4.83
CA SER A 36 -22.87 -28.13 -6.12
C SER A 36 -23.22 -26.66 -6.35
N GLY A 37 -22.50 -26.05 -7.26
CA GLY A 37 -22.71 -24.63 -7.55
C GLY A 37 -21.78 -24.12 -8.64
N TRP A 38 -21.61 -22.82 -8.66
CA TRP A 38 -20.82 -22.12 -9.66
C TRP A 38 -19.83 -21.17 -9.02
N ALA A 39 -18.68 -21.08 -9.64
CA ALA A 39 -17.64 -20.17 -9.21
C ALA A 39 -17.01 -19.45 -10.39
N ASN A 40 -16.59 -18.22 -10.14
CA ASN A 40 -15.78 -17.40 -11.02
C ASN A 40 -14.54 -16.94 -10.26
N LEU A 41 -13.38 -16.95 -10.90
CA LEU A 41 -12.12 -16.50 -10.36
C LEU A 41 -11.56 -15.39 -11.26
N CYS A 42 -11.38 -14.22 -10.69
CA CYS A 42 -10.84 -13.05 -11.37
C CYS A 42 -9.49 -12.65 -10.78
N LEU A 43 -8.54 -12.33 -11.65
CA LEU A 43 -7.29 -11.67 -11.26
C LEU A 43 -7.52 -10.17 -11.30
N VAL A 44 -7.28 -9.52 -10.18
CA VAL A 44 -7.34 -8.08 -10.00
C VAL A 44 -5.91 -7.57 -9.89
N SER A 45 -5.54 -6.65 -10.76
CA SER A 45 -4.20 -6.03 -10.78
C SER A 45 -4.33 -4.55 -10.47
N SER A 46 -3.60 -4.10 -9.46
CA SER A 46 -3.44 -2.68 -9.13
C SER A 46 -2.05 -2.23 -9.56
N GLU A 47 -1.94 -1.54 -10.70
CA GLU A 47 -0.65 -1.11 -11.25
C GLU A 47 0.03 -0.02 -10.42
N ASN A 48 -0.70 0.62 -9.52
CA ASN A 48 -0.27 1.80 -8.78
C ASN A 48 -0.44 1.69 -7.27
N SER A 49 -0.64 0.50 -6.72
CA SER A 49 -0.25 0.27 -5.34
C SER A 49 1.26 0.50 -5.20
N LEU A 50 1.72 0.95 -4.06
CA LEU A 50 3.15 1.25 -3.83
C LEU A 50 4.09 0.12 -4.29
N ASP A 51 3.56 -1.11 -4.44
CA ASP A 51 4.32 -2.33 -4.78
C ASP A 51 3.78 -3.13 -5.98
N GLY A 52 2.74 -2.65 -6.71
CA GLY A 52 2.12 -3.40 -7.80
C GLY A 52 1.55 -4.74 -7.32
N GLU A 53 0.30 -4.77 -6.89
CA GLU A 53 -0.30 -5.96 -6.29
C GLU A 53 -1.24 -6.67 -7.25
N GLU A 54 -1.13 -8.00 -7.32
CA GLU A 54 -2.07 -8.86 -8.00
C GLU A 54 -2.78 -9.76 -6.97
N VAL A 55 -4.12 -9.70 -6.97
CA VAL A 55 -4.96 -10.47 -6.04
C VAL A 55 -5.99 -11.26 -6.81
N LEU A 56 -6.25 -12.49 -6.38
CA LEU A 56 -7.35 -13.29 -6.90
C LEU A 56 -8.61 -13.05 -6.05
N ILE A 57 -9.69 -12.64 -6.71
CA ILE A 57 -11.01 -12.51 -6.11
C ILE A 57 -11.93 -13.56 -6.74
N SER A 58 -12.59 -14.35 -5.91
CA SER A 58 -13.55 -15.34 -6.37
C SER A 58 -14.99 -14.87 -6.15
N SER A 59 -15.91 -15.37 -6.96
CA SER A 59 -17.36 -15.31 -6.72
C SER A 59 -17.86 -16.73 -6.71
N CYS A 60 -18.60 -17.11 -5.70
CA CYS A 60 -19.09 -18.48 -5.58
C CYS A 60 -20.53 -18.49 -5.04
N ILE A 61 -21.37 -19.33 -5.67
CA ILE A 61 -22.76 -19.50 -5.29
C ILE A 61 -23.13 -20.97 -5.41
N THR A 62 -23.93 -21.50 -4.47
CA THR A 62 -24.50 -22.82 -4.56
C THR A 62 -25.68 -22.85 -5.54
N ASP A 63 -26.10 -24.06 -5.99
CA ASP A 63 -27.30 -24.21 -6.81
C ASP A 63 -28.59 -23.79 -6.05
N GLU A 64 -28.56 -23.73 -4.72
CA GLU A 64 -29.63 -23.24 -3.86
C GLU A 64 -29.67 -21.72 -3.71
N GLY A 65 -28.62 -21.01 -4.21
CA GLY A 65 -28.52 -19.56 -4.19
C GLY A 65 -27.77 -18.99 -3.00
N GLU A 66 -27.09 -19.81 -2.22
CA GLU A 66 -26.22 -19.36 -1.12
C GLU A 66 -24.91 -18.82 -1.67
N ILE A 67 -24.52 -17.61 -1.25
CA ILE A 67 -23.24 -16.98 -1.61
C ILE A 67 -22.17 -17.47 -0.64
N LEU A 68 -21.13 -18.10 -1.17
CA LEU A 68 -20.04 -18.64 -0.38
C LEU A 68 -18.88 -17.64 -0.26
N PRO A 69 -18.10 -17.67 0.83
CA PRO A 69 -17.00 -16.73 1.06
C PRO A 69 -15.90 -16.85 0.00
N ASN A 70 -15.11 -15.79 -0.16
CA ASN A 70 -14.00 -15.75 -1.13
C ASN A 70 -13.03 -16.92 -0.96
N GLU A 71 -12.76 -17.32 0.29
CA GLU A 71 -11.83 -18.39 0.63
C GLU A 71 -12.31 -19.78 0.19
N PHE A 72 -13.61 -19.97 -0.01
CA PHE A 72 -14.17 -21.28 -0.36
C PHE A 72 -13.58 -21.82 -1.66
N VAL A 73 -13.48 -20.98 -2.69
CA VAL A 73 -12.91 -21.38 -3.99
C VAL A 73 -11.44 -21.77 -3.85
N PHE A 74 -10.66 -21.05 -3.04
CA PHE A 74 -9.26 -21.39 -2.81
C PHE A 74 -9.13 -22.73 -2.07
N LYS A 75 -10.04 -23.00 -1.14
CA LYS A 75 -10.09 -24.29 -0.43
C LYS A 75 -10.49 -25.45 -1.34
N LEU A 76 -11.36 -25.22 -2.34
CA LEU A 76 -11.63 -26.24 -3.35
C LEU A 76 -10.36 -26.65 -4.13
N PHE A 77 -9.49 -25.69 -4.45
CA PHE A 77 -8.24 -25.99 -5.17
C PHE A 77 -7.14 -26.63 -4.30
N GLU A 78 -7.35 -26.73 -2.99
CA GLU A 78 -6.46 -27.46 -2.09
C GLU A 78 -6.79 -28.97 -2.05
N VAL A 79 -7.98 -29.40 -2.51
CA VAL A 79 -8.38 -30.81 -2.56
C VAL A 79 -8.29 -31.36 -3.98
N ASP A 80 -8.32 -32.67 -4.12
CA ASP A 80 -8.25 -33.32 -5.43
C ASP A 80 -9.47 -33.01 -6.28
N GLY A 81 -9.24 -32.46 -7.47
CA GLY A 81 -10.25 -32.07 -8.44
C GLY A 81 -10.17 -32.90 -9.72
N LYS A 82 -11.31 -33.38 -10.20
CA LYS A 82 -11.45 -34.08 -11.46
C LYS A 82 -12.33 -33.29 -12.43
N GLU A 83 -11.76 -32.92 -13.56
CA GLU A 83 -12.54 -32.36 -14.64
C GLU A 83 -13.50 -33.40 -15.23
N LEU A 84 -14.76 -33.02 -15.37
CA LEU A 84 -15.80 -33.90 -15.92
C LEU A 84 -16.11 -33.53 -17.37
N ASN A 85 -16.94 -32.53 -17.59
CA ASN A 85 -17.46 -32.16 -18.89
C ASN A 85 -17.39 -30.65 -19.12
N LYS A 86 -17.33 -30.24 -20.39
CA LYS A 86 -17.55 -28.83 -20.79
C LYS A 86 -19.05 -28.55 -20.73
N ILE A 87 -19.40 -27.44 -20.14
CA ILE A 87 -20.77 -26.97 -19.97
C ILE A 87 -20.86 -25.49 -20.35
N SER A 88 -22.06 -24.96 -20.50
CA SER A 88 -22.30 -23.55 -20.71
C SER A 88 -22.88 -22.89 -19.46
N CYS A 89 -22.41 -21.72 -19.12
CA CYS A 89 -22.96 -20.87 -18.06
C CYS A 89 -24.21 -20.14 -18.59
N SER A 90 -25.27 -20.09 -17.80
CA SER A 90 -26.45 -19.31 -18.20
C SER A 90 -26.18 -17.81 -18.03
N PRO A 91 -26.72 -16.92 -18.90
CA PRO A 91 -26.54 -15.50 -18.79
C PRO A 91 -26.98 -14.90 -17.45
N SER A 92 -28.05 -15.42 -16.85
CA SER A 92 -28.54 -14.99 -15.53
C SER A 92 -27.54 -15.28 -14.42
N LEU A 93 -26.91 -16.44 -14.47
CA LEU A 93 -25.90 -16.86 -13.50
C LEU A 93 -24.62 -16.03 -13.62
N SER A 94 -24.19 -15.76 -14.85
CA SER A 94 -23.05 -14.87 -15.12
C SER A 94 -23.27 -13.46 -14.53
N ILE A 95 -24.49 -12.92 -14.64
CA ILE A 95 -24.87 -11.64 -14.02
C ILE A 95 -24.76 -11.73 -12.48
N THR A 96 -25.23 -12.82 -11.88
CA THR A 96 -25.14 -12.99 -10.42
C THR A 96 -23.69 -13.10 -9.94
N LEU A 97 -22.86 -13.90 -10.60
CA LEU A 97 -21.44 -14.03 -10.26
C LEU A 97 -20.69 -12.70 -10.41
N ASN A 98 -21.02 -11.94 -11.46
CA ASN A 98 -20.44 -10.60 -11.65
C ASN A 98 -20.91 -9.61 -10.57
N ALA A 99 -22.14 -9.70 -10.09
CA ALA A 99 -22.63 -8.85 -8.99
C ALA A 99 -21.84 -9.13 -7.70
N ILE A 100 -21.66 -10.41 -7.34
CA ILE A 100 -20.86 -10.85 -6.19
C ILE A 100 -19.39 -10.37 -6.34
N PHE A 101 -18.82 -10.51 -7.54
CA PHE A 101 -17.47 -10.04 -7.82
C PHE A 101 -17.34 -8.54 -7.61
N ASN A 102 -18.26 -7.74 -8.13
CA ASN A 102 -18.23 -6.28 -8.01
C ASN A 102 -18.32 -5.82 -6.55
N GLU A 103 -19.16 -6.47 -5.73
CA GLU A 103 -19.25 -6.19 -4.29
C GLU A 103 -17.89 -6.43 -3.60
N ARG A 104 -17.27 -7.58 -3.84
CA ARG A 104 -15.95 -7.93 -3.28
C ARG A 104 -14.82 -7.04 -3.81
N LEU A 105 -14.92 -6.64 -5.07
CA LEU A 105 -13.97 -5.70 -5.65
C LEU A 105 -14.02 -4.33 -4.96
N GLU A 106 -15.22 -3.85 -4.62
CA GLU A 106 -15.38 -2.59 -3.88
C GLU A 106 -14.86 -2.71 -2.43
N GLU A 107 -15.08 -3.84 -1.77
CA GLU A 107 -14.49 -4.12 -0.45
C GLU A 107 -12.96 -4.11 -0.51
N TYR A 108 -12.38 -4.79 -1.52
CA TYR A 108 -10.94 -4.82 -1.73
C TYR A 108 -10.36 -3.42 -2.02
N LYS A 109 -11.04 -2.59 -2.81
CA LYS A 109 -10.63 -1.21 -3.06
C LYS A 109 -10.58 -0.40 -1.77
N GLN A 110 -11.62 -0.48 -0.93
CA GLN A 110 -11.66 0.22 0.35
C GLN A 110 -10.54 -0.23 1.29
N GLU A 111 -10.26 -1.53 1.33
CA GLU A 111 -9.15 -2.06 2.13
C GLU A 111 -7.79 -1.58 1.61
N LEU A 112 -7.60 -1.57 0.29
CA LEU A 112 -6.39 -1.08 -0.36
C LEU A 112 -6.16 0.41 -0.08
N GLU A 113 -7.20 1.24 -0.19
CA GLU A 113 -7.14 2.67 0.14
C GLU A 113 -6.74 2.90 1.61
N LEU A 114 -7.36 2.18 2.52
CA LEU A 114 -7.06 2.29 3.96
C LEU A 114 -5.63 1.86 4.27
N ARG A 115 -5.16 0.78 3.65
CA ARG A 115 -3.80 0.25 3.82
C ARG A 115 -2.77 1.24 3.26
N THR A 116 -3.02 1.78 2.08
CA THR A 116 -2.16 2.77 1.43
C THR A 116 -2.08 4.07 2.26
N ALA A 117 -3.22 4.55 2.79
CA ALA A 117 -3.24 5.73 3.65
C ALA A 117 -2.42 5.54 4.93
N LYS A 118 -2.56 4.40 5.60
CA LYS A 118 -1.77 4.07 6.80
C LYS A 118 -0.26 3.98 6.53
N GLN A 119 0.10 3.40 5.40
CA GLN A 119 1.51 3.29 5.01
C GLN A 119 2.10 4.67 4.73
N LEU A 120 1.36 5.54 4.06
CA LEU A 120 1.77 6.92 3.81
C LEU A 120 1.93 7.70 5.12
N GLU A 121 0.96 7.59 6.04
CA GLU A 121 1.02 8.24 7.36
C GLU A 121 2.30 7.83 8.10
N TYR A 122 2.60 6.54 8.13
CA TYR A 122 3.84 6.02 8.71
C TYR A 122 5.11 6.59 8.05
N GLU A 123 5.13 6.71 6.72
CA GLU A 123 6.26 7.30 6.01
C GLU A 123 6.42 8.80 6.33
N ILE A 124 5.33 9.55 6.42
CA ILE A 124 5.36 10.97 6.80
C ILE A 124 5.92 11.13 8.22
N GLU A 125 5.41 10.39 9.20
CA GLU A 125 5.91 10.43 10.59
C GLU A 125 7.42 10.15 10.66
N LYS A 126 7.89 9.22 9.85
CA LYS A 126 9.32 8.90 9.75
C LYS A 126 10.15 10.08 9.22
N TYR A 127 9.63 10.81 8.23
CA TYR A 127 10.31 11.99 7.69
C TYR A 127 10.23 13.19 8.64
N GLU A 128 9.12 13.37 9.35
CA GLU A 128 9.01 14.39 10.42
C GLU A 128 10.05 14.15 11.51
N SER A 129 10.20 12.90 11.94
CA SER A 129 11.22 12.51 12.91
C SER A 129 12.63 12.78 12.40
N TRP A 130 12.92 12.44 11.14
CA TRP A 130 14.20 12.70 10.50
C TRP A 130 14.47 14.22 10.42
N GLU A 131 13.52 15.03 10.00
CA GLU A 131 13.65 16.49 9.96
C GLU A 131 13.99 17.03 11.34
N SER A 132 13.22 16.66 12.35
CA SER A 132 13.44 17.09 13.74
C SER A 132 14.86 16.74 14.23
N ASP A 133 15.34 15.53 13.94
CA ASP A 133 16.66 15.07 14.33
C ASP A 133 17.78 15.88 13.64
N GLN A 134 17.57 16.33 12.42
CA GLN A 134 18.52 17.18 11.68
C GLN A 134 18.48 18.64 12.12
N LEU A 135 17.29 19.18 12.40
CA LEU A 135 17.11 20.59 12.77
C LEU A 135 17.60 20.91 14.19
N GLN A 136 17.32 20.03 15.17
CA GLN A 136 17.66 20.27 16.57
C GLN A 136 19.13 20.64 16.83
N PRO A 137 20.15 19.95 16.28
CA PRO A 137 21.54 20.31 16.51
C PRO A 137 21.91 21.63 15.85
N LEU A 138 21.33 21.96 14.69
CA LEU A 138 21.55 23.22 14.00
C LEU A 138 20.94 24.39 14.78
N GLU A 139 19.73 24.26 15.25
CA GLU A 139 19.06 25.26 16.07
C GLU A 139 19.84 25.55 17.38
N LYS A 140 20.31 24.51 18.05
CA LYS A 140 21.16 24.65 19.25
C LYS A 140 22.44 25.40 18.93
N ALA A 141 23.11 25.05 17.83
CA ALA A 141 24.34 25.73 17.39
C ALA A 141 24.10 27.21 17.05
N ILE A 142 22.98 27.55 16.41
CA ILE A 142 22.59 28.90 16.11
C ILE A 142 22.33 29.69 17.40
N ILE A 143 21.66 29.11 18.38
CA ILE A 143 21.42 29.73 19.70
C ILE A 143 22.73 30.03 20.40
N GLU A 144 23.69 29.12 20.40
CA GLU A 144 25.01 29.30 21.02
C GLU A 144 25.80 30.38 20.32
N LEU A 145 25.85 30.38 18.98
CA LEU A 145 26.49 31.42 18.19
C LEU A 145 25.88 32.82 18.42
N ASN A 146 24.58 32.92 18.59
CA ASN A 146 23.92 34.18 18.93
C ASN A 146 24.28 34.65 20.33
N LYS A 147 24.38 33.76 21.33
CA LYS A 147 24.89 34.14 22.68
C LYS A 147 26.33 34.64 22.65
N GLU A 148 27.18 33.96 21.86
CA GLU A 148 28.56 34.37 21.66
C GLU A 148 28.65 35.77 20.99
N LYS A 149 27.89 35.98 19.92
CA LYS A 149 27.77 37.26 19.24
C LYS A 149 27.36 38.38 20.19
N GLU A 150 26.36 38.19 21.02
CA GLU A 150 25.91 39.16 22.02
C GLU A 150 26.99 39.46 23.06
N THR A 151 27.72 38.43 23.46
CA THR A 151 28.82 38.60 24.44
C THR A 151 29.96 39.45 23.84
N ILE A 152 30.37 39.16 22.60
CA ILE A 152 31.39 39.96 21.88
C ILE A 152 30.89 41.38 21.67
N HIS A 153 29.62 41.55 21.33
CA HIS A 153 29.05 42.91 21.15
C HIS A 153 29.07 43.72 22.46
N ARG A 154 28.76 43.09 23.61
CA ARG A 154 28.86 43.72 24.95
C ARG A 154 30.29 44.10 25.30
N LEU A 155 31.29 43.24 24.99
CA LEU A 155 32.70 43.53 25.20
C LEU A 155 33.16 44.69 24.31
N TRP A 156 32.77 44.68 23.04
CA TRP A 156 33.07 45.77 22.10
C TRP A 156 32.57 47.14 22.61
N ARG A 157 31.37 47.20 23.18
CA ARG A 157 30.83 48.46 23.73
C ARG A 157 31.63 48.99 24.91
N LYS A 158 32.22 48.13 25.71
CA LYS A 158 32.98 48.49 26.92
C LYS A 158 34.47 48.76 26.65
N GLU A 159 34.97 48.30 25.52
CA GLU A 159 36.40 48.38 25.19
C GLU A 159 36.79 49.83 24.82
N ALA A 160 37.94 50.31 25.38
CA ALA A 160 38.51 51.66 25.07
C ALA A 160 39.64 51.59 24.02
N ASN A 161 40.29 50.41 23.91
CA ASN A 161 41.42 50.25 23.00
C ASN A 161 40.94 50.02 21.57
N TYR A 162 41.31 50.91 20.63
CA TYR A 162 40.85 50.82 19.24
C TYR A 162 41.31 49.55 18.50
N LYS A 163 42.52 49.01 18.80
CA LYS A 163 42.96 47.73 18.21
C LYS A 163 42.11 46.55 18.63
N VAL A 164 41.87 46.42 19.94
CA VAL A 164 41.03 45.36 20.51
C VAL A 164 39.58 45.49 20.00
N LYS A 165 39.08 46.70 19.87
CA LYS A 165 37.76 46.99 19.32
C LYS A 165 37.63 46.55 17.87
N ALA A 166 38.65 46.72 17.05
CA ALA A 166 38.67 46.23 15.66
C ALA A 166 38.72 44.72 15.59
N GLU A 167 39.48 44.03 16.45
CA GLU A 167 39.52 42.58 16.54
C GLU A 167 38.17 42.00 16.95
N LEU A 168 37.46 42.59 17.91
CA LEU A 168 36.13 42.18 18.33
C LEU A 168 35.10 42.33 17.21
N LEU A 169 35.18 43.40 16.41
CA LEU A 169 34.32 43.58 15.23
C LEU A 169 34.55 42.50 14.17
N LEU A 170 35.80 42.11 13.93
CA LEU A 170 36.11 41.03 13.00
C LEU A 170 35.55 39.69 13.49
N LYS A 171 35.71 39.39 14.78
CA LYS A 171 35.11 38.18 15.39
C LYS A 171 33.59 38.19 15.29
N GLU A 172 32.92 39.31 15.57
CA GLU A 172 31.48 39.43 15.42
C GLU A 172 31.04 39.18 13.98
N LYS A 173 31.80 39.67 12.98
CA LYS A 173 31.54 39.43 11.57
C LYS A 173 31.67 37.93 11.21
N GLU A 174 32.72 37.27 11.72
CA GLU A 174 32.91 35.82 11.49
C GLU A 174 31.75 34.99 12.06
N ILE A 175 31.27 35.35 13.26
CA ILE A 175 30.12 34.66 13.87
C ILE A 175 28.84 34.87 13.04
N LYS A 176 28.60 36.09 12.56
CA LYS A 176 27.46 36.37 11.66
C LYS A 176 27.51 35.54 10.40
N VAL A 177 28.69 35.32 9.81
CA VAL A 177 28.86 34.46 8.65
C VAL A 177 28.55 33.00 9.01
N LYS A 178 29.00 32.49 10.18
CA LYS A 178 28.70 31.15 10.66
C LYS A 178 27.20 30.95 10.88
N ILE A 179 26.52 31.93 11.48
CA ILE A 179 25.07 31.91 11.69
C ILE A 179 24.35 31.86 10.34
N ALA A 180 24.72 32.70 9.38
CA ALA A 180 24.12 32.71 8.05
C ALA A 180 24.27 31.36 7.35
N LYS A 181 25.46 30.74 7.44
CA LYS A 181 25.68 29.40 6.88
C LYS A 181 24.82 28.33 7.53
N LYS A 182 24.68 28.37 8.87
CA LYS A 182 23.81 27.42 9.60
C LYS A 182 22.35 27.61 9.28
N ASN A 183 21.88 28.82 9.05
CA ASN A 183 20.52 29.08 8.60
C ASN A 183 20.29 28.51 7.18
N GLN A 184 21.26 28.65 6.26
CA GLN A 184 21.17 28.06 4.94
C GLN A 184 21.11 26.52 5.00
N GLU A 185 21.87 25.87 5.89
CA GLU A 185 21.80 24.43 6.13
C GLU A 185 20.41 24.02 6.66
N LEU A 186 19.82 24.82 7.55
CA LEU A 186 18.49 24.62 8.12
C LEU A 186 17.40 24.76 7.05
N ASP A 187 17.46 25.80 6.22
CA ASP A 187 16.50 26.03 5.13
C ASP A 187 16.57 24.89 4.11
N ALA A 188 17.78 24.41 3.76
CA ALA A 188 17.93 23.29 2.83
C ALA A 188 17.32 21.97 3.34
N ILE A 189 17.36 21.71 4.66
CA ILE A 189 16.71 20.52 5.26
C ILE A 189 15.20 20.65 5.20
N ARG A 190 14.65 21.83 5.46
CA ARG A 190 13.22 22.10 5.35
C ARG A 190 12.72 21.95 3.92
N ASP A 191 13.45 22.52 2.96
CA ASP A 191 13.12 22.38 1.53
C ASP A 191 13.14 20.89 1.10
N GLU A 192 14.10 20.10 1.59
CA GLU A 192 14.15 18.66 1.32
C GLU A 192 12.96 17.91 1.92
N TYR A 193 12.54 18.26 3.14
CA TYR A 193 11.37 17.68 3.78
C TYR A 193 10.09 18.01 3.00
N GLU A 194 9.85 19.29 2.67
CA GLU A 194 8.70 19.73 1.89
C GLU A 194 8.62 19.01 0.55
N LEU A 195 9.73 18.89 -0.17
CA LEU A 195 9.78 18.17 -1.45
C LEU A 195 9.39 16.69 -1.29
N LYS A 196 9.80 16.03 -0.22
CA LYS A 196 9.45 14.62 0.06
C LYS A 196 7.99 14.46 0.40
N VAL A 197 7.43 15.36 1.20
CA VAL A 197 5.99 15.35 1.53
C VAL A 197 5.15 15.58 0.28
N ASP A 198 5.53 16.52 -0.58
CA ASP A 198 4.83 16.77 -1.85
C ASP A 198 4.86 15.53 -2.77
N GLN A 199 6.02 14.89 -2.90
CA GLN A 199 6.15 13.64 -3.69
C GLN A 199 5.27 12.51 -3.13
N MET A 200 5.12 12.43 -1.80
CA MET A 200 4.23 11.45 -1.18
C MET A 200 2.76 11.77 -1.44
N ALA A 201 2.37 13.04 -1.34
CA ALA A 201 1.02 13.49 -1.66
C ALA A 201 0.65 13.20 -3.12
N GLU A 202 1.59 13.42 -4.05
CA GLU A 202 1.40 13.05 -5.46
C GLU A 202 1.26 11.54 -5.65
N ARG A 203 2.06 10.73 -4.95
CA ARG A 203 1.93 9.26 -4.99
C ARG A 203 0.57 8.80 -4.47
N LEU A 204 0.08 9.38 -3.37
CA LEU A 204 -1.25 9.07 -2.86
C LEU A 204 -2.35 9.43 -3.86
N ASN A 205 -2.31 10.64 -4.41
CA ASN A 205 -3.29 11.06 -5.41
C ASN A 205 -3.27 10.14 -6.63
N ASN A 206 -2.09 9.72 -7.06
CA ASN A 206 -1.94 8.77 -8.14
C ASN A 206 -2.43 7.37 -7.76
N ALA A 207 -2.21 6.88 -6.56
CA ALA A 207 -2.70 5.60 -6.07
C ALA A 207 -4.24 5.56 -5.97
N ILE A 208 -4.88 6.66 -5.57
CA ILE A 208 -6.34 6.80 -5.50
C ILE A 208 -6.96 6.93 -6.90
N ALA A 209 -6.30 7.65 -7.82
CA ALA A 209 -6.81 7.91 -9.17
C ALA A 209 -6.70 6.71 -10.13
N ASN A 210 -6.05 5.63 -9.72
CA ASN A 210 -5.59 4.62 -10.65
C ASN A 210 -6.54 3.44 -10.86
N SER A 211 -6.58 3.04 -12.11
CA SER A 211 -7.37 1.94 -12.63
C SER A 211 -6.94 0.60 -12.04
N ILE A 212 -7.76 0.09 -11.13
CA ILE A 212 -7.75 -1.33 -10.84
C ILE A 212 -8.29 -2.03 -12.08
N THR A 213 -7.46 -2.82 -12.72
CA THR A 213 -7.85 -3.66 -13.85
C THR A 213 -8.17 -5.06 -13.35
N HIS A 214 -9.10 -5.73 -14.00
CA HIS A 214 -9.39 -7.13 -13.68
C HIS A 214 -9.59 -7.92 -14.96
N ARG A 215 -9.27 -9.22 -14.87
CA ARG A 215 -9.55 -10.18 -15.94
C ARG A 215 -10.13 -11.46 -15.34
N ASN A 216 -11.08 -12.05 -16.03
CA ASN A 216 -11.58 -13.37 -15.68
C ASN A 216 -10.47 -14.40 -15.95
N VAL A 217 -10.13 -15.19 -14.93
CA VAL A 217 -9.18 -16.32 -15.06
C VAL A 217 -9.90 -17.57 -15.46
N MET A 218 -11.01 -17.86 -14.79
CA MET A 218 -11.85 -19.03 -15.11
C MET A 218 -13.23 -18.93 -14.47
N THR A 219 -14.21 -19.49 -15.17
CA THR A 219 -15.55 -19.77 -14.62
C THR A 219 -15.76 -21.28 -14.65
N PHE A 220 -16.26 -21.86 -13.58
CA PHE A 220 -16.46 -23.31 -13.52
C PHE A 220 -17.65 -23.68 -12.64
N ARG A 221 -18.22 -24.86 -12.94
CA ARG A 221 -19.16 -25.50 -12.07
C ARG A 221 -18.41 -26.43 -11.12
N TRP A 222 -18.68 -26.33 -9.84
CA TRP A 222 -18.09 -27.19 -8.84
C TRP A 222 -19.14 -28.17 -8.27
N THR A 223 -18.68 -29.35 -7.90
CA THR A 223 -19.41 -30.33 -7.10
C THR A 223 -18.44 -30.85 -6.05
N LEU A 224 -18.85 -30.89 -4.80
CA LEU A 224 -18.02 -31.34 -3.68
C LEU A 224 -18.56 -32.67 -3.15
N ILE A 225 -17.72 -33.72 -3.15
CA ILE A 225 -18.08 -35.09 -2.71
C ILE A 225 -17.19 -35.53 -1.55
#